data_2aa7c652cebbaaae59fd37a1a49b3008
#
_entry.id   2aa7c652cebbaaae59fd37a1a49b3008
#
_cell.length_a   1.000
_cell.length_b   1.000
_cell.length_c   1.000
_cell.angle_alpha   90.00
_cell.angle_beta   90.00
_cell.angle_gamma   90.00
#
_symmetry.space_group_name_H-M   'P 1'
#
loop_
_entity.id
_entity.type
_entity.pdbx_description
1 polymer ?
#
loop_
_entity_poly.entity_id
_entity_poly.type
_entity_poly.pdbx_seq_one_letter_code
_entity_poly.pdbx_strand_id
1 'polypeptide(L)'
;MAGSSLRTIVGVGAAAMPALATAGLLLAWALQRPSAGALGAAAIAGGAVAIGLGAALRQQLLRKLDAMLCAQAAESLRFDTAINKISQGLCFFDGEQRLIVCNARYAEIYSLSPALMKPGTTLREIVDARYAAGSCPDMTPAEYMAWRVSISIIAKASDTVKTLKNGRVVAIHHQPMPDGGWVATHEDVTERSRSAAQIERMARCDGLTGLANRVQFRERLSALQRPGEVDDSTAVLLIDLDRFKSVNDTLGHPVGDQLLRAVAQRLSDCVRQKDLVARLGGDEFAIVQADAMQPAAARSLAERLVRELSLPFEIEEHQVLVGASVGVSLSRDEGSDPDELLKKADLALYDAKAAGRGTYSFFRPQMVEQAKGRRALEIDLRGAELRGEMELHYQPIVDIATRRIVCMEALLRWRHPARGLVMPDAFIPLAEETGLIEPLGAWVVTEACRQASRWPARVAVAVNLSPVQFRSGTLPAVVAAALRDSGIDPKRVELEITESVRLAEDSSNLATLHALRAQGVRICLDDFGVGYSSLSYLRSFPFKTLKIDRSFVREICTSKDAAAIVSAIVSLATSLAMNVTAEGVEHPEQLELLKALGCRQAQGYLLSTPRPAAEVDALLDQGRGLRLIAGGL
;
A
#
# COMPACT_ATOMS: atom_id res chain seq x y z
N MET A 1 -66.01 31.74 7.07
CA MET A 1 -66.56 32.11 5.74
C MET A 1 -67.95 32.81 5.78
N ALA A 2 -68.67 32.92 6.92
CA ALA A 2 -70.01 33.54 6.99
C ALA A 2 -70.00 35.08 7.08
N GLY A 3 -68.90 35.74 7.48
CA GLY A 3 -68.83 37.18 7.67
C GLY A 3 -68.65 38.02 6.40
N SER A 4 -68.20 37.43 5.27
CA SER A 4 -68.01 38.18 4.02
C SER A 4 -69.32 38.28 3.19
N SER A 5 -70.21 37.31 3.35
CA SER A 5 -71.50 37.28 2.62
C SER A 5 -72.48 38.42 3.09
N LEU A 6 -72.50 38.75 4.35
CA LEU A 6 -73.34 39.79 4.89
C LEU A 6 -72.96 41.22 4.43
N ARG A 7 -71.66 41.52 4.36
CA ARG A 7 -71.14 42.82 3.89
C ARG A 7 -71.45 43.05 2.38
N THR A 8 -71.52 42.02 1.60
CA THR A 8 -71.74 42.11 0.15
C THR A 8 -73.21 42.34 -0.18
N ILE A 9 -74.15 41.76 0.61
CA ILE A 9 -75.57 41.99 0.47
C ILE A 9 -75.95 43.47 0.89
N VAL A 10 -75.30 43.95 1.91
CA VAL A 10 -75.49 45.37 2.39
C VAL A 10 -74.97 46.37 1.35
N GLY A 11 -73.86 46.08 0.64
CA GLY A 11 -73.29 47.01 -0.37
C GLY A 11 -74.18 47.16 -1.62
N VAL A 12 -74.85 46.07 -2.07
CA VAL A 12 -75.79 46.13 -3.23
C VAL A 12 -77.05 46.82 -2.85
N GLY A 13 -77.52 46.63 -1.60
CA GLY A 13 -78.66 47.34 -1.07
C GLY A 13 -78.43 48.87 -0.98
N ALA A 14 -77.23 49.28 -0.60
CA ALA A 14 -76.90 50.70 -0.46
C ALA A 14 -76.79 51.44 -1.80
N ALA A 15 -76.29 50.77 -2.87
CA ALA A 15 -76.23 51.39 -4.23
C ALA A 15 -77.60 51.46 -4.94
N ALA A 16 -78.54 50.60 -4.58
CA ALA A 16 -79.86 50.55 -5.16
C ALA A 16 -80.88 51.43 -4.44
N MET A 17 -80.58 51.87 -3.23
CA MET A 17 -81.42 52.65 -2.38
C MET A 17 -81.86 53.97 -3.05
N PRO A 18 -81.02 54.76 -3.71
CA PRO A 18 -81.47 55.99 -4.39
C PRO A 18 -82.44 55.74 -5.52
N ALA A 19 -82.24 54.67 -6.29
CA ALA A 19 -83.07 54.27 -7.43
C ALA A 19 -84.42 53.72 -6.95
N LEU A 20 -84.44 52.93 -5.87
CA LEU A 20 -85.67 52.46 -5.22
C LEU A 20 -86.44 53.58 -4.57
N ALA A 21 -85.76 54.57 -3.95
CA ALA A 21 -86.38 55.76 -3.37
C ALA A 21 -87.00 56.64 -4.46
N THR A 22 -86.33 56.85 -5.60
CA THR A 22 -86.89 57.63 -6.72
C THR A 22 -88.03 56.90 -7.39
N ALA A 23 -87.97 55.56 -7.56
CA ALA A 23 -89.08 54.78 -8.07
C ALA A 23 -90.28 54.76 -7.11
N GLY A 24 -90.04 54.68 -5.82
CA GLY A 24 -91.08 54.83 -4.76
C GLY A 24 -91.73 56.21 -4.73
N LEU A 25 -90.95 57.27 -4.88
CA LEU A 25 -91.48 58.64 -4.97
C LEU A 25 -92.30 58.86 -6.25
N LEU A 26 -91.85 58.28 -7.39
CA LEU A 26 -92.63 58.33 -8.62
C LEU A 26 -93.92 57.50 -8.54
N LEU A 27 -93.90 56.36 -7.85
CA LEU A 27 -95.12 55.57 -7.60
C LEU A 27 -96.05 56.30 -6.64
N ALA A 28 -95.56 56.91 -5.59
CA ALA A 28 -96.38 57.74 -4.65
C ALA A 28 -96.97 58.96 -5.34
N TRP A 29 -96.23 59.61 -6.23
CA TRP A 29 -96.73 60.72 -7.06
C TRP A 29 -97.82 60.31 -8.06
N ALA A 30 -97.64 59.14 -8.69
CA ALA A 30 -98.59 58.54 -9.64
C ALA A 30 -99.92 58.14 -8.96
N LEU A 31 -99.85 57.66 -7.68
CA LEU A 31 -101.03 57.32 -6.89
C LEU A 31 -101.85 58.58 -6.40
N GLN A 32 -101.17 59.73 -6.25
CA GLN A 32 -101.87 60.99 -5.90
C GLN A 32 -102.54 61.72 -7.08
N ARG A 33 -102.16 61.39 -8.30
CA ARG A 33 -102.79 61.92 -9.56
C ARG A 33 -102.97 60.77 -10.60
N PRO A 34 -104.10 60.08 -10.50
CA PRO A 34 -104.29 58.89 -11.33
C PRO A 34 -104.61 59.27 -12.79
N SER A 35 -103.62 59.61 -13.56
CA SER A 35 -103.70 59.72 -14.99
C SER A 35 -103.07 58.51 -15.67
N ALA A 36 -103.55 58.02 -16.77
CA ALA A 36 -103.01 56.84 -17.46
C ALA A 36 -101.55 57.00 -17.84
N GLY A 37 -101.06 58.28 -17.99
CA GLY A 37 -99.61 58.54 -18.29
C GLY A 37 -98.75 58.46 -17.04
N ALA A 38 -99.22 58.82 -15.82
CA ALA A 38 -98.40 58.72 -14.60
C ALA A 38 -98.21 57.24 -14.19
N LEU A 39 -99.21 56.41 -14.28
CA LEU A 39 -99.12 54.94 -14.03
C LEU A 39 -98.17 54.23 -15.00
N GLY A 40 -98.22 54.63 -16.28
CA GLY A 40 -97.33 54.09 -17.32
C GLY A 40 -95.88 54.48 -17.03
N ALA A 41 -95.61 55.73 -16.66
CA ALA A 41 -94.23 56.19 -16.30
C ALA A 41 -93.67 55.52 -15.04
N ALA A 42 -94.48 55.26 -14.00
CA ALA A 42 -94.11 54.55 -12.80
C ALA A 42 -93.78 53.04 -13.07
N ALA A 43 -94.61 52.41 -13.95
CA ALA A 43 -94.35 51.01 -14.35
C ALA A 43 -93.07 50.84 -15.19
N ILE A 44 -92.83 51.81 -16.11
CA ILE A 44 -91.55 51.79 -16.90
C ILE A 44 -90.37 52.07 -16.00
N ALA A 45 -90.44 52.99 -15.08
CA ALA A 45 -89.37 53.30 -14.09
C ALA A 45 -89.10 52.07 -13.18
N GLY A 46 -90.17 51.43 -12.65
CA GLY A 46 -90.05 50.21 -11.84
C GLY A 46 -89.42 49.05 -12.62
N GLY A 47 -89.82 48.89 -13.87
CA GLY A 47 -89.26 47.86 -14.80
C GLY A 47 -87.75 48.09 -15.11
N ALA A 48 -87.41 49.39 -15.36
CA ALA A 48 -85.97 49.73 -15.62
C ALA A 48 -85.10 49.49 -14.40
N VAL A 49 -85.59 49.81 -13.17
CA VAL A 49 -84.87 49.54 -11.91
C VAL A 49 -84.73 48.04 -11.70
N ALA A 50 -85.76 47.24 -11.90
CA ALA A 50 -85.72 45.79 -11.76
C ALA A 50 -84.74 45.13 -12.78
N ILE A 51 -84.76 45.63 -14.02
CA ILE A 51 -83.80 45.14 -15.06
C ILE A 51 -82.36 45.56 -14.67
N GLY A 52 -82.17 46.84 -14.19
CA GLY A 52 -80.87 47.31 -13.76
C GLY A 52 -80.34 46.54 -12.54
N LEU A 53 -81.19 46.26 -11.52
CA LEU A 53 -80.83 45.40 -10.39
C LEU A 53 -80.51 43.97 -10.81
N GLY A 54 -81.30 43.38 -11.70
CA GLY A 54 -81.06 42.05 -12.25
C GLY A 54 -79.75 41.96 -13.01
N ALA A 55 -79.40 42.95 -13.85
CA ALA A 55 -78.14 43.05 -14.56
C ALA A 55 -76.94 43.23 -13.60
N ALA A 56 -77.09 44.10 -12.56
CA ALA A 56 -76.04 44.30 -11.54
C ALA A 56 -75.78 43.02 -10.73
N LEU A 57 -76.84 42.29 -10.33
CA LEU A 57 -76.73 41.02 -9.61
C LEU A 57 -76.07 39.92 -10.45
N ARG A 58 -76.51 39.83 -11.71
CA ARG A 58 -75.85 38.87 -12.67
C ARG A 58 -74.40 39.20 -12.86
N GLN A 59 -74.05 40.46 -13.06
CA GLN A 59 -72.67 40.89 -13.24
C GLN A 59 -71.81 40.61 -11.97
N GLN A 60 -72.37 40.75 -10.83
CA GLN A 60 -71.72 40.49 -9.55
C GLN A 60 -71.53 38.96 -9.33
N LEU A 61 -72.49 38.11 -9.69
CA LEU A 61 -72.39 36.68 -9.64
C LEU A 61 -71.32 36.16 -10.62
N LEU A 62 -71.32 36.71 -11.85
CA LEU A 62 -70.27 36.35 -12.85
C LEU A 62 -68.89 36.75 -12.33
N ARG A 63 -68.69 37.95 -11.78
CA ARG A 63 -67.41 38.36 -11.18
C ARG A 63 -66.98 37.45 -10.02
N LYS A 64 -67.94 37.00 -9.19
CA LYS A 64 -67.61 36.05 -8.10
C LYS A 64 -67.24 34.70 -8.64
N LEU A 65 -67.93 34.21 -9.66
CA LEU A 65 -67.60 32.93 -10.32
C LEU A 65 -66.22 32.99 -10.96
N ASP A 66 -65.94 34.06 -11.71
CA ASP A 66 -64.61 34.28 -12.30
C ASP A 66 -63.53 34.39 -11.25
N ALA A 67 -63.78 35.12 -10.14
CA ALA A 67 -62.82 35.20 -9.04
C ALA A 67 -62.59 33.83 -8.37
N MET A 68 -63.63 33.02 -8.19
CA MET A 68 -63.49 31.66 -7.65
C MET A 68 -62.72 30.76 -8.61
N LEU A 69 -63.03 30.80 -9.93
CA LEU A 69 -62.31 30.02 -10.96
C LEU A 69 -60.83 30.47 -11.03
N CYS A 70 -60.55 31.78 -11.02
CA CYS A 70 -59.19 32.29 -10.98
C CYS A 70 -58.46 31.91 -9.69
N ALA A 71 -59.11 31.92 -8.54
CA ALA A 71 -58.52 31.49 -7.27
C ALA A 71 -58.22 30.00 -7.30
N GLN A 72 -59.14 29.18 -7.79
CA GLN A 72 -58.93 27.72 -7.94
C GLN A 72 -57.85 27.41 -8.95
N ALA A 73 -57.81 28.11 -10.09
CA ALA A 73 -56.70 27.95 -11.06
C ALA A 73 -55.35 28.37 -10.47
N ALA A 74 -55.30 29.48 -9.70
CA ALA A 74 -54.08 29.92 -9.03
C ALA A 74 -53.64 28.94 -7.95
N GLU A 75 -54.53 28.33 -7.20
CA GLU A 75 -54.24 27.28 -6.23
C GLU A 75 -53.72 26.01 -6.86
N SER A 76 -54.37 25.55 -7.94
CA SER A 76 -53.89 24.41 -8.75
C SER A 76 -52.50 24.67 -9.31
N LEU A 77 -52.25 25.84 -9.89
CA LEU A 77 -50.93 26.23 -10.41
C LEU A 77 -49.84 26.25 -9.34
N ARG A 78 -50.20 26.76 -8.15
CA ARG A 78 -49.28 26.76 -6.99
C ARG A 78 -48.95 25.34 -6.54
N PHE A 79 -49.94 24.47 -6.48
CA PHE A 79 -49.78 23.05 -6.13
C PHE A 79 -48.90 22.36 -7.14
N ASP A 80 -49.19 22.47 -8.44
CA ASP A 80 -48.40 21.88 -9.52
C ASP A 80 -46.96 22.38 -9.52
N THR A 81 -46.78 23.70 -9.27
CA THR A 81 -45.46 24.27 -9.16
C THR A 81 -44.70 23.72 -7.93
N ALA A 82 -45.38 23.56 -6.81
CA ALA A 82 -44.76 23.03 -5.58
C ALA A 82 -44.30 21.59 -5.76
N ILE A 83 -45.15 20.71 -6.28
CA ILE A 83 -44.78 19.28 -6.48
C ILE A 83 -43.69 19.09 -7.54
N ASN A 84 -43.62 19.96 -8.56
CA ASN A 84 -42.62 19.90 -9.60
C ASN A 84 -41.27 20.55 -9.17
N LYS A 85 -41.23 21.31 -8.07
CA LYS A 85 -40.00 21.85 -7.47
C LYS A 85 -39.35 20.88 -6.45
N ILE A 86 -40.07 19.84 -6.06
CA ILE A 86 -39.52 18.79 -5.18
C ILE A 86 -38.48 18.00 -5.95
N SER A 87 -37.31 17.77 -5.34
CA SER A 87 -36.19 16.99 -5.92
C SER A 87 -36.47 15.50 -6.05
N GLN A 88 -37.46 14.99 -5.34
CA GLN A 88 -37.92 13.60 -5.39
C GLN A 88 -39.05 13.42 -6.41
N GLY A 89 -39.07 12.28 -7.08
CA GLY A 89 -40.22 11.84 -7.87
C GLY A 89 -41.40 11.52 -6.95
N LEU A 90 -42.55 12.11 -7.20
CA LEU A 90 -43.76 11.93 -6.40
C LEU A 90 -44.86 11.31 -7.28
N CYS A 91 -45.59 10.34 -6.73
CA CYS A 91 -46.77 9.77 -7.36
C CYS A 91 -47.84 9.43 -6.31
N PHE A 92 -49.10 9.74 -6.64
CA PHE A 92 -50.28 9.40 -5.86
C PHE A 92 -51.17 8.49 -6.69
N PHE A 93 -51.66 7.42 -6.09
CA PHE A 93 -52.58 6.47 -6.69
C PHE A 93 -53.82 6.34 -5.80
N ASP A 94 -54.98 6.15 -6.43
CA ASP A 94 -56.23 5.81 -5.75
C ASP A 94 -56.31 4.34 -5.33
N GLY A 95 -57.36 3.95 -4.66
CA GLY A 95 -57.62 2.56 -4.25
C GLY A 95 -57.80 1.57 -5.42
N GLU A 96 -58.12 2.07 -6.63
CA GLU A 96 -58.22 1.28 -7.87
C GLU A 96 -56.90 1.23 -8.65
N GLN A 97 -55.80 1.71 -8.05
CA GLN A 97 -54.45 1.77 -8.65
C GLN A 97 -54.37 2.66 -9.88
N ARG A 98 -55.17 3.74 -9.91
CA ARG A 98 -55.11 4.78 -10.94
C ARG A 98 -54.33 5.99 -10.44
N LEU A 99 -53.49 6.53 -11.31
CA LEU A 99 -52.70 7.71 -11.01
C LEU A 99 -53.63 8.92 -10.77
N ILE A 100 -53.50 9.58 -9.61
CA ILE A 100 -54.15 10.83 -9.30
C ILE A 100 -53.30 12.00 -9.76
N VAL A 101 -52.01 11.98 -9.34
CA VAL A 101 -51.01 13.02 -9.68
C VAL A 101 -49.60 12.47 -9.57
N CYS A 102 -48.73 12.98 -10.41
CA CYS A 102 -47.28 12.76 -10.29
C CYS A 102 -46.55 13.98 -10.79
N ASN A 103 -45.32 14.14 -10.36
CA ASN A 103 -44.48 15.25 -10.79
C ASN A 103 -43.54 14.86 -11.95
N ALA A 104 -42.95 15.88 -12.59
CA ALA A 104 -41.98 15.68 -13.68
C ALA A 104 -40.77 14.81 -13.26
N ARG A 105 -40.32 14.93 -12.03
CA ARG A 105 -39.18 14.17 -11.52
C ARG A 105 -39.44 12.67 -11.50
N TYR A 106 -40.64 12.24 -11.20
CA TYR A 106 -41.03 10.83 -11.30
C TYR A 106 -40.88 10.29 -12.74
N ALA A 107 -41.33 11.08 -13.74
CA ALA A 107 -41.18 10.72 -15.15
C ALA A 107 -39.70 10.62 -15.56
N GLU A 108 -38.85 11.56 -15.11
CA GLU A 108 -37.42 11.57 -15.41
C GLU A 108 -36.68 10.37 -14.81
N ILE A 109 -36.96 10.01 -13.53
CA ILE A 109 -36.35 8.86 -12.88
C ILE A 109 -36.60 7.57 -13.65
N TYR A 110 -37.85 7.41 -14.14
CA TYR A 110 -38.28 6.18 -14.80
C TYR A 110 -38.31 6.27 -16.32
N SER A 111 -37.89 7.40 -16.92
CA SER A 111 -37.89 7.63 -18.38
C SER A 111 -39.27 7.44 -19.01
N LEU A 112 -40.31 7.95 -18.37
CA LEU A 112 -41.69 7.82 -18.80
C LEU A 112 -42.10 8.95 -19.75
N SER A 113 -42.97 8.60 -20.74
CA SER A 113 -43.54 9.59 -21.63
C SER A 113 -44.57 10.47 -20.90
N PRO A 114 -44.66 11.78 -21.24
CA PRO A 114 -45.66 12.69 -20.64
C PRO A 114 -47.11 12.21 -20.83
N ALA A 115 -47.38 11.38 -21.82
CA ALA A 115 -48.72 10.82 -22.06
C ALA A 115 -49.19 9.90 -20.92
N LEU A 116 -48.27 9.22 -20.25
CA LEU A 116 -48.53 8.33 -19.10
C LEU A 116 -48.64 9.03 -17.77
N MET A 117 -48.38 10.33 -17.73
CA MET A 117 -48.40 11.13 -16.51
C MET A 117 -49.75 11.80 -16.25
N LYS A 118 -50.80 11.37 -16.98
CA LYS A 118 -52.14 11.92 -16.88
C LYS A 118 -52.95 11.22 -15.78
N PRO A 119 -53.75 11.94 -15.01
CA PRO A 119 -54.70 11.35 -14.06
C PRO A 119 -55.55 10.25 -14.74
N GLY A 120 -55.74 9.16 -14.03
CA GLY A 120 -56.49 7.98 -14.51
C GLY A 120 -55.66 6.91 -15.16
N THR A 121 -54.37 7.14 -15.51
CA THR A 121 -53.45 6.12 -16.00
C THR A 121 -53.29 5.01 -14.95
N THR A 122 -53.39 3.77 -15.37
CA THR A 122 -53.29 2.63 -14.44
C THR A 122 -51.83 2.36 -14.04
N LEU A 123 -51.61 1.84 -12.82
CA LEU A 123 -50.29 1.40 -12.37
C LEU A 123 -49.66 0.39 -13.32
N ARG A 124 -50.50 -0.49 -13.94
CA ARG A 124 -50.03 -1.49 -14.88
C ARG A 124 -49.44 -0.86 -16.15
N GLU A 125 -50.09 0.13 -16.73
CA GLU A 125 -49.58 0.86 -17.91
C GLU A 125 -48.25 1.54 -17.61
N ILE A 126 -48.10 2.12 -16.41
CA ILE A 126 -46.86 2.75 -15.97
C ILE A 126 -45.76 1.70 -15.79
N VAL A 127 -46.06 0.55 -15.17
CA VAL A 127 -45.11 -0.54 -14.98
C VAL A 127 -44.66 -1.11 -16.33
N ASP A 128 -45.57 -1.40 -17.24
CA ASP A 128 -45.26 -1.90 -18.58
C ASP A 128 -44.33 -0.93 -19.34
N ALA A 129 -44.59 0.36 -19.26
CA ALA A 129 -43.74 1.39 -19.85
C ALA A 129 -42.34 1.45 -19.18
N ARG A 130 -42.24 1.25 -17.88
CA ARG A 130 -40.95 1.19 -17.17
C ARG A 130 -40.13 -0.03 -17.63
N TYR A 131 -40.79 -1.17 -17.86
CA TYR A 131 -40.13 -2.34 -18.42
C TYR A 131 -39.64 -2.10 -19.84
N ALA A 132 -40.47 -1.46 -20.70
CA ALA A 132 -40.09 -1.07 -22.05
C ALA A 132 -38.90 -0.09 -22.06
N ALA A 133 -38.84 0.82 -21.10
CA ALA A 133 -37.75 1.79 -20.96
C ALA A 133 -36.50 1.24 -20.21
N GLY A 134 -36.51 -0.04 -19.78
CA GLY A 134 -35.41 -0.60 -18.96
C GLY A 134 -35.24 0.03 -17.57
N SER A 135 -36.24 0.82 -17.12
CA SER A 135 -36.23 1.48 -15.80
C SER A 135 -36.98 0.68 -14.73
N CYS A 136 -36.84 -0.62 -14.77
CA CYS A 136 -37.44 -1.60 -13.85
C CYS A 136 -36.34 -2.31 -13.03
N PRO A 137 -36.65 -2.86 -11.84
CA PRO A 137 -35.76 -3.75 -11.12
C PRO A 137 -35.59 -5.09 -11.87
N ASP A 138 -34.61 -5.89 -11.47
CA ASP A 138 -34.33 -7.20 -12.06
C ASP A 138 -35.36 -8.25 -11.55
N MET A 139 -36.60 -8.11 -12.01
CA MET A 139 -37.76 -8.94 -11.69
C MET A 139 -38.60 -9.04 -12.94
N THR A 140 -39.45 -10.06 -13.05
CA THR A 140 -40.47 -10.12 -14.14
C THR A 140 -41.59 -9.10 -13.86
N PRO A 141 -42.33 -8.64 -14.89
CA PRO A 141 -43.49 -7.76 -14.71
C PRO A 141 -44.52 -8.34 -13.73
N ALA A 142 -44.76 -9.65 -13.79
CA ALA A 142 -45.71 -10.31 -12.92
C ALA A 142 -45.25 -10.32 -11.44
N GLU A 143 -43.99 -10.64 -11.19
CA GLU A 143 -43.40 -10.60 -9.84
C GLU A 143 -43.40 -9.17 -9.28
N TYR A 144 -43.07 -8.18 -10.12
CA TYR A 144 -43.11 -6.79 -9.70
C TYR A 144 -44.52 -6.31 -9.33
N MET A 145 -45.53 -6.68 -10.15
CA MET A 145 -46.93 -6.36 -9.85
C MET A 145 -47.41 -7.05 -8.57
N ALA A 146 -47.09 -8.33 -8.40
CA ALA A 146 -47.42 -9.06 -7.17
C ALA A 146 -46.77 -8.40 -5.92
N TRP A 147 -45.51 -8.03 -6.03
CA TRP A 147 -44.79 -7.28 -4.96
C TRP A 147 -45.44 -5.91 -4.69
N ARG A 148 -45.81 -5.15 -5.72
CA ARG A 148 -46.50 -3.85 -5.57
C ARG A 148 -47.85 -4.00 -4.89
N VAL A 149 -48.64 -4.97 -5.30
CA VAL A 149 -49.93 -5.27 -4.68
C VAL A 149 -49.76 -5.67 -3.22
N SER A 150 -48.78 -6.49 -2.89
CA SER A 150 -48.53 -6.89 -1.51
C SER A 150 -48.19 -5.70 -0.60
N ILE A 151 -47.43 -4.70 -1.09
CA ILE A 151 -47.12 -3.46 -0.36
C ILE A 151 -48.38 -2.59 -0.22
N SER A 152 -49.23 -2.52 -1.24
CA SER A 152 -50.47 -1.70 -1.20
C SER A 152 -51.49 -2.25 -0.19
N ILE A 153 -51.53 -3.57 0.01
CA ILE A 153 -52.44 -4.26 0.95
C ILE A 153 -51.93 -4.12 2.40
N ILE A 154 -50.61 -3.99 2.59
CA ILE A 154 -50.02 -3.79 3.91
C ILE A 154 -50.22 -2.32 4.28
N ALA A 155 -51.18 -2.02 5.15
CA ALA A 155 -51.48 -0.66 5.67
C ALA A 155 -50.35 -0.07 6.53
N LYS A 156 -49.08 -0.24 6.11
CA LYS A 156 -47.89 0.30 6.79
C LYS A 156 -46.98 0.99 5.80
N ALA A 157 -46.39 2.09 6.24
CA ALA A 157 -45.31 2.74 5.49
C ALA A 157 -44.15 1.76 5.30
N SER A 158 -43.54 1.80 4.13
CA SER A 158 -42.40 0.94 3.80
C SER A 158 -41.32 1.69 3.03
N ASP A 159 -40.07 1.45 3.40
CA ASP A 159 -38.89 1.99 2.74
C ASP A 159 -38.16 0.87 2.01
N THR A 160 -37.87 1.10 0.73
CA THR A 160 -37.14 0.12 -0.07
C THR A 160 -36.15 0.81 -0.98
N VAL A 161 -34.96 0.21 -1.14
CA VAL A 161 -33.98 0.64 -2.15
C VAL A 161 -33.92 -0.42 -3.24
N LYS A 162 -34.04 0.00 -4.49
CA LYS A 162 -34.03 -0.90 -5.64
C LYS A 162 -33.01 -0.43 -6.69
N THR A 163 -32.21 -1.36 -7.17
CA THR A 163 -31.36 -1.14 -8.33
C THR A 163 -32.18 -1.44 -9.59
N LEU A 164 -32.21 -0.52 -10.51
CA LEU A 164 -32.90 -0.66 -11.80
C LEU A 164 -31.95 -1.24 -12.87
N LYS A 165 -32.50 -1.87 -13.91
CA LYS A 165 -31.68 -2.45 -15.01
C LYS A 165 -30.83 -1.42 -15.76
N ASN A 166 -31.25 -0.16 -15.78
CA ASN A 166 -30.46 0.95 -16.33
C ASN A 166 -29.32 1.43 -15.41
N GLY A 167 -29.06 0.75 -14.29
CA GLY A 167 -27.97 1.06 -13.34
C GLY A 167 -28.29 2.18 -12.34
N ARG A 168 -29.50 2.75 -12.35
CA ARG A 168 -29.94 3.69 -11.31
C ARG A 168 -30.31 2.96 -10.03
N VAL A 169 -30.03 3.57 -8.90
CA VAL A 169 -30.44 3.12 -7.56
C VAL A 169 -31.48 4.09 -7.04
N VAL A 170 -32.71 3.59 -6.79
CA VAL A 170 -33.85 4.43 -6.38
C VAL A 170 -34.32 4.01 -4.99
N ALA A 171 -34.32 4.95 -4.06
CA ALA A 171 -34.98 4.82 -2.75
C ALA A 171 -36.47 5.15 -2.93
N ILE A 172 -37.34 4.27 -2.46
CA ILE A 172 -38.80 4.38 -2.59
C ILE A 172 -39.36 4.38 -1.18
N HIS A 173 -40.04 5.45 -0.83
CA HIS A 173 -40.80 5.57 0.40
C HIS A 173 -42.29 5.53 0.06
N HIS A 174 -42.97 4.50 0.50
CA HIS A 174 -44.38 4.23 0.21
C HIS A 174 -45.22 4.44 1.47
N GLN A 175 -46.30 5.22 1.36
CA GLN A 175 -47.20 5.51 2.45
C GLN A 175 -48.67 5.32 2.00
N PRO A 176 -49.44 4.43 2.66
CA PRO A 176 -50.85 4.26 2.39
C PRO A 176 -51.65 5.44 2.88
N MET A 177 -52.77 5.75 2.20
CA MET A 177 -53.73 6.80 2.53
C MET A 177 -55.02 6.22 3.13
N PRO A 178 -55.78 7.00 3.93
CA PRO A 178 -57.01 6.52 4.58
C PRO A 178 -58.14 6.14 3.62
N ASP A 179 -58.12 6.67 2.37
CA ASP A 179 -59.07 6.40 1.32
C ASP A 179 -58.81 5.14 0.50
N GLY A 180 -57.79 4.33 0.91
CA GLY A 180 -57.37 3.13 0.24
C GLY A 180 -56.36 3.33 -0.89
N GLY A 181 -56.03 4.60 -1.20
CA GLY A 181 -54.94 4.97 -2.08
C GLY A 181 -53.58 4.95 -1.39
N TRP A 182 -52.57 5.41 -2.12
CA TRP A 182 -51.21 5.51 -1.59
C TRP A 182 -50.41 6.62 -2.26
N VAL A 183 -49.44 7.13 -1.54
CA VAL A 183 -48.42 8.05 -2.04
C VAL A 183 -47.06 7.40 -1.95
N ALA A 184 -46.23 7.63 -2.98
CA ALA A 184 -44.82 7.24 -2.90
C ALA A 184 -43.91 8.36 -3.37
N THR A 185 -42.81 8.51 -2.67
CA THR A 185 -41.67 9.32 -3.11
C THR A 185 -40.56 8.42 -3.62
N HIS A 186 -39.90 8.89 -4.66
CA HIS A 186 -38.82 8.18 -5.35
C HIS A 186 -37.60 9.10 -5.43
N GLU A 187 -36.51 8.70 -4.81
CA GLU A 187 -35.25 9.46 -4.80
C GLU A 187 -34.18 8.69 -5.56
N ASP A 188 -33.57 9.33 -6.55
CA ASP A 188 -32.40 8.79 -7.23
C ASP A 188 -31.18 8.95 -6.32
N VAL A 189 -30.76 7.86 -5.70
CA VAL A 189 -29.61 7.81 -4.77
C VAL A 189 -28.38 7.17 -5.42
N THR A 190 -28.34 7.12 -6.75
CA THR A 190 -27.27 6.43 -7.51
C THR A 190 -25.88 6.97 -7.17
N GLU A 191 -25.69 8.28 -7.23
CA GLU A 191 -24.41 8.90 -6.90
C GLU A 191 -24.02 8.67 -5.43
N ARG A 192 -24.97 8.84 -4.52
CA ARG A 192 -24.74 8.60 -3.09
C ARG A 192 -24.38 7.14 -2.82
N SER A 193 -25.05 6.20 -3.45
CA SER A 193 -24.77 4.76 -3.31
C SER A 193 -23.40 4.38 -3.90
N ARG A 194 -23.06 4.92 -5.08
CA ARG A 194 -21.72 4.72 -5.68
C ARG A 194 -20.60 5.32 -4.83
N SER A 195 -20.80 6.53 -4.34
CA SER A 195 -19.84 7.20 -3.47
C SER A 195 -19.64 6.44 -2.16
N ALA A 196 -20.72 5.95 -1.55
CA ALA A 196 -20.64 5.13 -0.33
C ALA A 196 -19.87 3.82 -0.59
N ALA A 197 -20.17 3.11 -1.68
CA ALA A 197 -19.45 1.89 -2.06
C ALA A 197 -17.98 2.16 -2.39
N GLN A 198 -17.69 3.30 -3.02
CA GLN A 198 -16.31 3.72 -3.30
C GLN A 198 -15.55 4.05 -2.01
N ILE A 199 -16.16 4.79 -1.09
CA ILE A 199 -15.58 5.09 0.22
C ILE A 199 -15.30 3.80 1.00
N GLU A 200 -16.25 2.87 1.02
CA GLU A 200 -16.07 1.57 1.67
C GLU A 200 -14.93 0.77 1.03
N ARG A 201 -14.86 0.75 -0.30
CA ARG A 201 -13.75 0.10 -1.01
C ARG A 201 -12.41 0.77 -0.69
N MET A 202 -12.33 2.11 -0.70
CA MET A 202 -11.12 2.85 -0.34
C MET A 202 -10.69 2.64 1.11
N ALA A 203 -11.66 2.45 2.02
CA ALA A 203 -11.37 2.16 3.42
C ALA A 203 -10.79 0.76 3.66
N ARG A 204 -11.07 -0.22 2.78
CA ARG A 204 -10.73 -1.63 2.97
C ARG A 204 -9.74 -2.21 1.97
N CYS A 205 -9.56 -1.58 0.79
CA CYS A 205 -8.66 -2.07 -0.25
C CYS A 205 -7.46 -1.15 -0.45
N ASP A 206 -6.35 -1.71 -0.90
CA ASP A 206 -5.18 -0.97 -1.38
C ASP A 206 -5.47 -0.38 -2.76
N GLY A 207 -5.26 0.92 -2.94
CA GLY A 207 -5.62 1.64 -4.16
C GLY A 207 -4.79 1.26 -5.39
N LEU A 208 -3.59 0.70 -5.21
CA LEU A 208 -2.71 0.30 -6.30
C LEU A 208 -3.00 -1.12 -6.79
N THR A 209 -3.12 -2.05 -5.85
CA THR A 209 -3.19 -3.49 -6.15
C THR A 209 -4.62 -4.05 -6.13
N GLY A 210 -5.55 -3.34 -5.47
CA GLY A 210 -6.92 -3.82 -5.27
C GLY A 210 -7.06 -4.92 -4.21
N LEU A 211 -5.98 -5.37 -3.60
CA LEU A 211 -5.98 -6.31 -2.49
C LEU A 211 -6.58 -5.68 -1.23
N ALA A 212 -6.87 -6.49 -0.22
CA ALA A 212 -7.19 -5.98 1.11
C ALA A 212 -6.06 -5.05 1.61
N ASN A 213 -6.45 -3.97 2.29
CA ASN A 213 -5.47 -3.12 2.96
C ASN A 213 -5.25 -3.59 4.42
N ARG A 214 -4.40 -2.88 5.15
CA ARG A 214 -4.08 -3.17 6.57
C ARG A 214 -5.32 -3.23 7.46
N VAL A 215 -6.35 -2.40 7.18
CA VAL A 215 -7.58 -2.37 7.98
C VAL A 215 -8.37 -3.66 7.80
N GLN A 216 -8.66 -4.03 6.55
CA GLN A 216 -9.40 -5.26 6.25
C GLN A 216 -8.64 -6.51 6.70
N PHE A 217 -7.30 -6.51 6.59
CA PHE A 217 -6.46 -7.59 7.10
C PHE A 217 -6.64 -7.80 8.61
N ARG A 218 -6.57 -6.71 9.40
CA ARG A 218 -6.78 -6.77 10.86
C ARG A 218 -8.19 -7.20 11.24
N GLU A 219 -9.20 -6.66 10.55
CA GLU A 219 -10.60 -7.07 10.76
C GLU A 219 -10.78 -8.57 10.51
N ARG A 220 -10.20 -9.10 9.42
CA ARG A 220 -10.27 -10.53 9.10
C ARG A 220 -9.56 -11.39 10.14
N LEU A 221 -8.38 -10.99 10.56
CA LEU A 221 -7.61 -11.71 11.58
C LEU A 221 -8.34 -11.72 12.93
N SER A 222 -8.89 -10.58 13.35
CA SER A 222 -9.70 -10.46 14.57
C SER A 222 -10.97 -11.31 14.52
N ALA A 223 -11.61 -11.43 13.35
CA ALA A 223 -12.82 -12.23 13.19
C ALA A 223 -12.57 -13.75 13.26
N LEU A 224 -11.34 -14.20 13.01
CA LEU A 224 -10.95 -15.61 13.13
C LEU A 224 -10.57 -16.00 14.56
N GLN A 225 -10.25 -15.02 15.39
CA GLN A 225 -9.86 -15.26 16.76
C GLN A 225 -11.10 -15.25 17.68
N ARG A 226 -11.44 -16.40 18.23
CA ARG A 226 -12.52 -16.53 19.21
C ARG A 226 -11.95 -16.50 20.62
N PRO A 227 -12.44 -15.61 21.51
CA PRO A 227 -11.99 -15.58 22.89
C PRO A 227 -12.21 -16.95 23.57
N GLY A 228 -11.14 -17.54 24.08
CA GLY A 228 -11.18 -18.78 24.84
C GLY A 228 -11.04 -20.08 24.03
N GLU A 229 -10.95 -20.02 22.70
CA GLU A 229 -10.61 -21.18 21.88
C GLU A 229 -9.16 -21.04 21.37
N VAL A 230 -8.39 -22.14 21.49
CA VAL A 230 -7.07 -22.24 20.83
C VAL A 230 -7.33 -22.60 19.37
N ASP A 231 -7.16 -21.64 18.47
CA ASP A 231 -7.30 -21.90 17.03
C ASP A 231 -5.96 -22.38 16.45
N ASP A 232 -5.84 -23.69 16.28
CA ASP A 232 -4.66 -24.32 15.65
C ASP A 232 -4.69 -24.27 14.11
N SER A 233 -5.69 -23.62 13.51
CA SER A 233 -5.94 -23.67 12.06
C SER A 233 -5.53 -22.41 11.30
N THR A 234 -5.16 -21.34 11.99
CA THR A 234 -4.83 -20.05 11.38
C THR A 234 -3.32 -19.79 11.39
N ALA A 235 -2.80 -19.31 10.25
CA ALA A 235 -1.44 -18.80 10.11
C ALA A 235 -1.44 -17.40 9.50
N VAL A 236 -0.48 -16.58 9.91
CA VAL A 236 -0.17 -15.28 9.32
C VAL A 236 1.18 -15.38 8.62
N LEU A 237 1.22 -15.03 7.35
CA LEU A 237 2.44 -14.93 6.56
C LEU A 237 2.67 -13.45 6.19
N LEU A 238 3.81 -12.90 6.58
CA LEU A 238 4.28 -11.61 6.11
C LEU A 238 5.30 -11.82 5.00
N ILE A 239 5.18 -11.07 3.93
CA ILE A 239 5.97 -11.20 2.72
C ILE A 239 6.56 -9.83 2.38
N ASP A 240 7.85 -9.81 2.07
CA ASP A 240 8.57 -8.60 1.65
C ASP A 240 9.33 -8.92 0.37
N LEU A 241 9.26 -8.02 -0.60
CA LEU A 241 9.94 -8.20 -1.88
C LEU A 241 11.41 -7.80 -1.76
N ASP A 242 12.28 -8.78 -1.95
CA ASP A 242 13.71 -8.59 -1.81
C ASP A 242 14.24 -7.58 -2.85
N ARG A 243 14.91 -6.52 -2.35
CA ARG A 243 15.54 -5.48 -3.19
C ARG A 243 14.57 -4.70 -4.09
N PHE A 244 13.29 -4.62 -3.76
CA PHE A 244 12.29 -3.85 -4.53
C PHE A 244 12.71 -2.39 -4.75
N LYS A 245 13.36 -1.78 -3.75
CA LYS A 245 13.90 -0.42 -3.89
C LYS A 245 14.86 -0.31 -5.07
N SER A 246 15.71 -1.31 -5.31
CA SER A 246 16.64 -1.29 -6.46
C SER A 246 15.91 -1.31 -7.81
N VAL A 247 14.75 -1.96 -7.89
CA VAL A 247 13.90 -1.92 -9.08
C VAL A 247 13.39 -0.51 -9.32
N ASN A 248 12.89 0.16 -8.27
CA ASN A 248 12.44 1.55 -8.37
C ASN A 248 13.58 2.52 -8.76
N ASP A 249 14.74 2.35 -8.14
CA ASP A 249 15.90 3.20 -8.37
C ASP A 249 16.47 3.03 -9.79
N THR A 250 16.32 1.84 -10.40
CA THR A 250 16.86 1.52 -11.73
C THR A 250 15.86 1.75 -12.85
N LEU A 251 14.59 1.30 -12.68
CA LEU A 251 13.56 1.29 -13.72
C LEU A 251 12.46 2.32 -13.49
N GLY A 252 12.49 3.03 -12.36
CA GLY A 252 11.53 4.06 -11.99
C GLY A 252 10.27 3.52 -11.31
N HIS A 253 9.59 4.40 -10.59
CA HIS A 253 8.37 4.09 -9.84
C HIS A 253 7.21 3.51 -10.68
N PRO A 254 6.98 3.93 -11.95
CA PRO A 254 5.90 3.34 -12.75
C PRO A 254 6.07 1.83 -12.99
N VAL A 255 7.31 1.38 -13.23
CA VAL A 255 7.63 -0.05 -13.41
C VAL A 255 7.48 -0.78 -12.07
N GLY A 256 7.91 -0.16 -10.96
CA GLY A 256 7.69 -0.69 -9.62
C GLY A 256 6.21 -0.87 -9.27
N ASP A 257 5.35 0.08 -9.64
CA ASP A 257 3.90 -0.01 -9.44
C ASP A 257 3.29 -1.16 -10.26
N GLN A 258 3.75 -1.38 -11.47
CA GLN A 258 3.30 -2.51 -12.30
C GLN A 258 3.78 -3.84 -11.72
N LEU A 259 5.02 -3.90 -11.22
CA LEU A 259 5.55 -5.06 -10.52
C LEU A 259 4.69 -5.40 -9.30
N LEU A 260 4.32 -4.42 -8.49
CA LEU A 260 3.45 -4.62 -7.32
C LEU A 260 2.07 -5.18 -7.71
N ARG A 261 1.49 -4.73 -8.84
CA ARG A 261 0.23 -5.30 -9.36
C ARG A 261 0.42 -6.75 -9.82
N ALA A 262 1.51 -7.04 -10.51
CA ALA A 262 1.82 -8.39 -10.97
C ALA A 262 2.08 -9.35 -9.81
N VAL A 263 2.79 -8.90 -8.78
CA VAL A 263 2.99 -9.63 -7.51
C VAL A 263 1.66 -9.89 -6.83
N ALA A 264 0.79 -8.90 -6.71
CA ALA A 264 -0.54 -9.04 -6.10
C ALA A 264 -1.39 -10.11 -6.80
N GLN A 265 -1.35 -10.15 -8.13
CA GLN A 265 -2.04 -11.17 -8.92
C GLN A 265 -1.43 -12.55 -8.65
N ARG A 266 -0.11 -12.69 -8.72
CA ARG A 266 0.59 -13.97 -8.50
C ARG A 266 0.38 -14.50 -7.08
N LEU A 267 0.35 -13.63 -6.07
CA LEU A 267 -0.01 -13.99 -4.70
C LEU A 267 -1.45 -14.50 -4.61
N SER A 268 -2.39 -13.82 -5.26
CA SER A 268 -3.80 -14.23 -5.29
C SER A 268 -4.00 -15.59 -5.95
N ASP A 269 -3.21 -15.91 -6.98
CA ASP A 269 -3.25 -17.21 -7.67
C ASP A 269 -2.63 -18.34 -6.81
N CYS A 270 -1.79 -17.97 -5.83
CA CYS A 270 -1.16 -18.92 -4.91
C CYS A 270 -2.01 -19.30 -3.71
N VAL A 271 -3.11 -18.64 -3.43
CA VAL A 271 -3.91 -18.86 -2.22
C VAL A 271 -5.27 -19.49 -2.54
N ARG A 272 -5.94 -19.98 -1.50
CA ARG A 272 -7.30 -20.52 -1.61
C ARG A 272 -8.33 -19.40 -1.44
N GLN A 273 -9.56 -19.60 -1.90
CA GLN A 273 -10.65 -18.64 -1.77
C GLN A 273 -10.96 -18.22 -0.31
N LYS A 274 -10.65 -19.06 0.67
CA LYS A 274 -10.83 -18.76 2.09
C LYS A 274 -9.71 -17.91 2.68
N ASP A 275 -8.56 -17.91 2.06
CA ASP A 275 -7.39 -17.14 2.50
C ASP A 275 -7.54 -15.68 2.07
N LEU A 276 -6.99 -14.76 2.85
CA LEU A 276 -7.00 -13.35 2.54
C LEU A 276 -5.59 -12.90 2.20
N VAL A 277 -5.43 -12.28 1.02
CA VAL A 277 -4.20 -11.58 0.63
C VAL A 277 -4.38 -10.10 0.84
N ALA A 278 -3.42 -9.45 1.45
CA ALA A 278 -3.42 -8.02 1.72
C ALA A 278 -2.08 -7.37 1.34
N ARG A 279 -2.12 -6.09 1.03
CA ARG A 279 -0.93 -5.23 0.96
C ARG A 279 -0.93 -4.28 2.14
N LEU A 280 0.12 -4.32 2.96
CA LEU A 280 0.23 -3.51 4.18
C LEU A 280 0.82 -2.13 3.93
N GLY A 281 1.59 -1.98 2.85
CA GLY A 281 2.22 -0.74 2.40
C GLY A 281 3.57 -1.02 1.70
N GLY A 282 4.04 -0.12 0.85
CA GLY A 282 5.31 -0.30 0.15
C GLY A 282 5.38 -1.62 -0.63
N ASP A 283 6.36 -2.43 -0.32
CA ASP A 283 6.63 -3.77 -0.85
C ASP A 283 6.21 -4.91 0.10
N GLU A 284 5.47 -4.56 1.18
CA GLU A 284 5.01 -5.52 2.17
C GLU A 284 3.61 -6.07 1.85
N PHE A 285 3.50 -7.38 1.76
CA PHE A 285 2.25 -8.11 1.64
C PHE A 285 2.01 -9.02 2.85
N ALA A 286 0.76 -9.40 3.06
CA ALA A 286 0.39 -10.31 4.13
C ALA A 286 -0.68 -11.30 3.67
N ILE A 287 -0.64 -12.50 4.23
CA ILE A 287 -1.66 -13.51 3.99
C ILE A 287 -2.18 -14.02 5.33
N VAL A 288 -3.49 -14.11 5.47
CA VAL A 288 -4.15 -14.87 6.52
C VAL A 288 -4.61 -16.18 5.90
N GLN A 289 -3.98 -17.27 6.29
CA GLN A 289 -4.39 -18.63 5.94
C GLN A 289 -5.28 -19.18 7.05
N ALA A 290 -6.53 -19.48 6.72
CA ALA A 290 -7.53 -19.95 7.69
C ALA A 290 -7.96 -21.40 7.40
N ASP A 291 -8.53 -22.05 8.41
CA ASP A 291 -9.10 -23.41 8.32
C ASP A 291 -8.12 -24.41 7.67
N ALA A 292 -6.88 -24.45 8.10
CA ALA A 292 -5.83 -25.29 7.53
C ALA A 292 -5.06 -26.08 8.60
N MET A 293 -4.54 -27.26 8.22
CA MET A 293 -3.72 -28.07 9.13
C MET A 293 -2.32 -27.45 9.27
N GLN A 294 -2.11 -26.74 10.38
CA GLN A 294 -0.84 -26.08 10.67
C GLN A 294 0.12 -27.02 11.42
N PRO A 295 1.46 -26.88 11.22
CA PRO A 295 2.19 -25.92 10.41
C PRO A 295 2.40 -26.34 8.94
N ALA A 296 1.94 -27.53 8.55
CA ALA A 296 2.25 -28.08 7.23
C ALA A 296 1.67 -27.23 6.08
N ALA A 297 0.45 -26.71 6.25
CA ALA A 297 -0.20 -25.89 5.24
C ALA A 297 0.51 -24.55 5.04
N ALA A 298 0.93 -23.88 6.12
CA ALA A 298 1.68 -22.63 6.04
C ALA A 298 3.06 -22.85 5.43
N ARG A 299 3.74 -23.95 5.76
CA ARG A 299 5.03 -24.32 5.14
C ARG A 299 4.89 -24.48 3.63
N SER A 300 3.92 -25.31 3.19
CA SER A 300 3.69 -25.55 1.76
C SER A 300 3.33 -24.26 1.00
N LEU A 301 2.57 -23.36 1.65
CA LEU A 301 2.25 -22.05 1.07
C LEU A 301 3.51 -21.18 0.99
N ALA A 302 4.29 -21.07 2.06
CA ALA A 302 5.51 -20.25 2.08
C ALA A 302 6.53 -20.71 1.02
N GLU A 303 6.76 -22.03 0.90
CA GLU A 303 7.62 -22.60 -0.13
C GLU A 303 7.13 -22.27 -1.56
N ARG A 304 5.82 -22.36 -1.78
CA ARG A 304 5.21 -21.98 -3.06
C ARG A 304 5.38 -20.50 -3.34
N LEU A 305 5.13 -19.63 -2.37
CA LEU A 305 5.27 -18.19 -2.52
C LEU A 305 6.70 -17.79 -2.88
N VAL A 306 7.70 -18.31 -2.15
CA VAL A 306 9.11 -18.03 -2.43
C VAL A 306 9.47 -18.48 -3.84
N ARG A 307 9.05 -19.68 -4.25
CA ARG A 307 9.33 -20.21 -5.60
C ARG A 307 8.67 -19.37 -6.69
N GLU A 308 7.35 -19.14 -6.57
CA GLU A 308 6.59 -18.45 -7.60
C GLU A 308 7.01 -16.98 -7.75
N LEU A 309 7.29 -16.29 -6.64
CA LEU A 309 7.73 -14.89 -6.67
C LEU A 309 9.17 -14.74 -7.19
N SER A 310 9.99 -15.80 -7.16
CA SER A 310 11.33 -15.81 -7.76
C SER A 310 11.32 -16.00 -9.27
N LEU A 311 10.18 -16.36 -9.87
CA LEU A 311 10.05 -16.45 -11.32
C LEU A 311 10.03 -15.05 -11.95
N PRO A 312 10.60 -14.87 -13.16
CA PRO A 312 10.61 -13.57 -13.83
C PRO A 312 9.22 -12.94 -13.96
N PHE A 313 9.18 -11.63 -13.89
CA PHE A 313 8.00 -10.82 -14.19
C PHE A 313 8.24 -10.09 -15.51
N GLU A 314 7.35 -10.28 -16.47
CA GLU A 314 7.35 -9.53 -17.74
C GLU A 314 6.57 -8.23 -17.52
N ILE A 315 7.26 -7.08 -17.51
CA ILE A 315 6.67 -5.77 -17.28
C ILE A 315 7.13 -4.84 -18.41
N GLU A 316 6.20 -4.49 -19.30
CA GLU A 316 6.49 -3.75 -20.52
C GLU A 316 7.58 -4.47 -21.35
N GLU A 317 8.71 -3.82 -21.60
CA GLU A 317 9.85 -4.42 -22.32
C GLU A 317 10.92 -5.00 -21.39
N HIS A 318 10.65 -5.06 -20.06
CA HIS A 318 11.61 -5.47 -19.05
C HIS A 318 11.25 -6.82 -18.44
N GLN A 319 12.27 -7.69 -18.33
CA GLN A 319 12.20 -8.89 -17.52
C GLN A 319 12.77 -8.56 -16.12
N VAL A 320 11.88 -8.50 -15.11
CA VAL A 320 12.24 -8.15 -13.75
C VAL A 320 12.33 -9.40 -12.89
N LEU A 321 13.48 -9.60 -12.26
CA LEU A 321 13.70 -10.67 -11.28
C LEU A 321 13.67 -10.05 -9.88
N VAL A 322 12.78 -10.53 -9.04
CA VAL A 322 12.66 -10.13 -7.63
C VAL A 322 12.45 -11.38 -6.79
N GLY A 323 13.14 -11.48 -5.65
CA GLY A 323 12.89 -12.51 -4.65
C GLY A 323 11.82 -12.08 -3.65
N ALA A 324 11.45 -12.99 -2.77
CA ALA A 324 10.62 -12.67 -1.62
C ALA A 324 11.09 -13.40 -0.37
N SER A 325 11.11 -12.69 0.74
CA SER A 325 11.31 -13.25 2.08
C SER A 325 9.97 -13.38 2.79
N VAL A 326 9.74 -14.48 3.51
CA VAL A 326 8.46 -14.78 4.16
C VAL A 326 8.65 -15.10 5.63
N GLY A 327 7.94 -14.37 6.51
CA GLY A 327 7.86 -14.66 7.94
C GLY A 327 6.51 -15.29 8.28
N VAL A 328 6.50 -16.38 9.03
CA VAL A 328 5.31 -17.14 9.36
C VAL A 328 5.09 -17.18 10.88
N SER A 329 3.89 -16.83 11.32
CA SER A 329 3.42 -17.07 12.71
C SER A 329 2.14 -17.90 12.72
N LEU A 330 1.96 -18.69 13.77
CA LEU A 330 0.80 -19.56 13.95
C LEU A 330 -0.06 -19.06 15.13
N SER A 331 -1.39 -19.19 15.03
CA SER A 331 -2.32 -18.74 16.08
C SER A 331 -2.14 -19.47 17.41
N ARG A 332 -1.61 -20.71 17.39
CA ARG A 332 -1.28 -21.49 18.59
C ARG A 332 -0.08 -21.00 19.40
N ASP A 333 0.75 -20.10 18.83
CA ASP A 333 1.98 -19.62 19.45
C ASP A 333 1.67 -18.50 20.47
N GLU A 334 0.98 -18.83 21.54
CA GLU A 334 0.63 -17.98 22.69
C GLU A 334 0.17 -16.56 22.33
N GLY A 335 -1.12 -16.33 22.32
CA GLY A 335 -1.73 -15.00 22.20
C GLY A 335 -2.72 -14.89 21.05
N SER A 336 -3.95 -14.59 21.43
CA SER A 336 -5.07 -14.37 20.52
C SER A 336 -5.11 -12.94 19.94
N ASP A 337 -4.09 -12.11 20.17
CA ASP A 337 -4.07 -10.72 19.69
C ASP A 337 -3.53 -10.64 18.25
N PRO A 338 -4.30 -10.08 17.29
CA PRO A 338 -3.87 -9.85 15.92
C PRO A 338 -2.52 -9.13 15.79
N ASP A 339 -2.28 -8.15 16.64
CA ASP A 339 -1.05 -7.36 16.63
C ASP A 339 0.15 -8.17 17.09
N GLU A 340 -0.07 -9.12 17.99
CA GLU A 340 0.98 -10.02 18.46
C GLU A 340 1.38 -11.04 17.39
N LEU A 341 0.40 -11.60 16.68
CA LEU A 341 0.68 -12.49 15.55
C LEU A 341 1.45 -11.78 14.44
N LEU A 342 1.09 -10.54 14.14
CA LEU A 342 1.83 -9.73 13.16
C LEU A 342 3.26 -9.47 13.62
N LYS A 343 3.49 -9.11 14.89
CA LYS A 343 4.84 -8.93 15.44
C LYS A 343 5.68 -10.20 15.37
N LYS A 344 5.07 -11.36 15.66
CA LYS A 344 5.75 -12.66 15.57
C LYS A 344 6.12 -13.01 14.13
N ALA A 345 5.20 -12.74 13.17
CA ALA A 345 5.48 -12.92 11.75
C ALA A 345 6.58 -11.97 11.25
N ASP A 346 6.62 -10.73 11.75
CA ASP A 346 7.67 -9.76 11.42
C ASP A 346 9.05 -10.20 11.92
N LEU A 347 9.14 -10.72 13.14
CA LEU A 347 10.38 -11.31 13.67
C LEU A 347 10.87 -12.49 12.83
N ALA A 348 9.94 -13.33 12.37
CA ALA A 348 10.26 -14.44 11.48
C ALA A 348 10.69 -13.97 10.09
N LEU A 349 10.05 -12.91 9.56
CA LEU A 349 10.43 -12.30 8.29
C LEU A 349 11.84 -11.71 8.35
N TYR A 350 12.15 -11.07 9.46
CA TYR A 350 13.49 -10.57 9.71
C TYR A 350 14.54 -11.71 9.72
N ASP A 351 14.25 -12.84 10.39
CA ASP A 351 15.12 -14.03 10.39
C ASP A 351 15.33 -14.58 8.97
N ALA A 352 14.28 -14.64 8.15
CA ALA A 352 14.38 -15.04 6.74
C ALA A 352 15.29 -14.10 5.94
N LYS A 353 15.17 -12.78 6.14
CA LYS A 353 16.07 -11.80 5.49
C LYS A 353 17.52 -11.95 5.94
N ALA A 354 17.76 -12.23 7.22
CA ALA A 354 19.10 -12.46 7.76
C ALA A 354 19.72 -13.77 7.28
N ALA A 355 18.90 -14.80 7.01
CA ALA A 355 19.35 -16.09 6.47
C ALA A 355 19.75 -16.05 4.97
N GLY A 356 19.76 -14.88 4.34
CA GLY A 356 20.19 -14.69 2.95
C GLY A 356 19.10 -14.24 2.00
N ARG A 357 17.88 -13.98 2.47
CA ARG A 357 16.69 -13.63 1.67
C ARG A 357 16.22 -14.77 0.77
N GLY A 358 15.15 -14.56 -0.01
CA GLY A 358 14.62 -15.58 -0.91
C GLY A 358 14.20 -16.86 -0.21
N THR A 359 13.79 -16.78 1.05
CA THR A 359 13.45 -17.93 1.90
C THR A 359 12.32 -17.58 2.87
N TYR A 360 11.93 -18.57 3.67
CA TYR A 360 10.93 -18.36 4.72
C TYR A 360 11.45 -18.80 6.09
N SER A 361 10.90 -18.21 7.14
CA SER A 361 11.15 -18.63 8.52
C SER A 361 9.84 -18.66 9.32
N PHE A 362 9.74 -19.62 10.23
CA PHE A 362 8.67 -19.68 11.23
C PHE A 362 9.11 -18.96 12.50
N PHE A 363 8.19 -18.25 13.11
CA PHE A 363 8.43 -17.67 14.43
C PHE A 363 8.88 -18.72 15.44
N ARG A 364 9.88 -18.36 16.22
CA ARG A 364 10.41 -19.11 17.36
C ARG A 364 10.60 -18.16 18.53
N PRO A 365 10.26 -18.55 19.77
CA PRO A 365 10.38 -17.65 20.94
C PRO A 365 11.77 -17.01 21.11
N GLN A 366 12.84 -17.72 20.72
CA GLN A 366 14.21 -17.21 20.78
C GLN A 366 14.42 -15.95 19.93
N MET A 367 13.63 -15.75 18.86
CA MET A 367 13.71 -14.58 17.99
C MET A 367 13.39 -13.28 18.73
N VAL A 368 12.55 -13.32 19.77
CA VAL A 368 12.24 -12.15 20.60
C VAL A 368 13.49 -11.68 21.34
N GLU A 369 14.23 -12.61 21.95
CA GLU A 369 15.47 -12.28 22.67
C GLU A 369 16.59 -11.86 21.71
N GLN A 370 16.68 -12.49 20.55
CA GLN A 370 17.62 -12.09 19.50
C GLN A 370 17.35 -10.66 19.02
N ALA A 371 16.08 -10.30 18.76
CA ALA A 371 15.72 -8.94 18.35
C ALA A 371 16.02 -7.90 19.43
N LYS A 372 15.72 -8.21 20.72
CA LYS A 372 16.09 -7.35 21.84
C LYS A 372 17.61 -7.19 21.95
N GLY A 373 18.34 -8.31 21.86
CA GLY A 373 19.80 -8.33 21.91
C GLY A 373 20.43 -7.50 20.79
N ARG A 374 19.89 -7.60 19.56
CA ARG A 374 20.31 -6.81 18.41
C ARG A 374 20.02 -5.32 18.60
N ARG A 375 18.82 -4.98 19.09
CA ARG A 375 18.46 -3.57 19.36
C ARG A 375 19.37 -2.95 20.43
N ALA A 376 19.67 -3.70 21.47
CA ALA A 376 20.64 -3.27 22.48
C ALA A 376 22.03 -3.08 21.86
N LEU A 377 22.47 -4.02 21.03
CA LEU A 377 23.76 -3.93 20.34
C LEU A 377 23.83 -2.73 19.39
N GLU A 378 22.73 -2.38 18.71
CA GLU A 378 22.64 -1.18 17.88
C GLU A 378 22.83 0.11 18.69
N ILE A 379 22.18 0.18 19.85
CA ILE A 379 22.30 1.33 20.75
C ILE A 379 23.74 1.44 21.26
N ASP A 380 24.32 0.32 21.68
CA ASP A 380 25.68 0.26 22.21
C ASP A 380 26.74 0.59 21.14
N LEU A 381 26.50 0.21 19.87
CA LEU A 381 27.40 0.49 18.75
C LEU A 381 27.51 1.99 18.47
N ARG A 382 26.43 2.74 18.69
CA ARG A 382 26.45 4.19 18.57
C ARG A 382 27.42 4.80 19.59
N GLY A 383 28.51 5.36 19.10
CA GLY A 383 29.56 5.96 19.91
C GLY A 383 30.56 4.99 20.54
N ALA A 384 30.56 3.70 20.18
CA ALA A 384 31.54 2.72 20.63
C ALA A 384 32.99 3.12 20.23
N GLU A 385 33.17 3.71 19.05
CA GLU A 385 34.42 4.28 18.58
C GLU A 385 34.92 5.41 19.53
N LEU A 386 34.04 6.37 19.84
CA LEU A 386 34.38 7.49 20.72
C LEU A 386 34.72 7.07 22.16
N ARG A 387 34.16 5.95 22.61
CA ARG A 387 34.48 5.37 23.93
C ARG A 387 35.74 4.53 23.92
N GLY A 388 36.40 4.39 22.76
CA GLY A 388 37.62 3.59 22.63
C GLY A 388 37.41 2.09 22.76
N GLU A 389 36.21 1.61 22.44
CA GLU A 389 35.84 0.18 22.52
C GLU A 389 36.24 -0.60 21.25
N MET A 390 36.62 0.10 20.19
CA MET A 390 37.06 -0.52 18.93
C MET A 390 38.57 -0.77 18.96
N GLU A 391 38.97 -1.95 18.51
CA GLU A 391 40.37 -2.31 18.35
C GLU A 391 40.60 -3.10 17.05
N LEU A 392 41.81 -3.04 16.49
CA LEU A 392 42.21 -3.82 15.33
C LEU A 392 43.08 -5.00 15.78
N HIS A 393 42.68 -6.17 15.35
CA HIS A 393 43.54 -7.34 15.35
C HIS A 393 44.15 -7.53 13.97
N TYR A 394 45.33 -8.11 13.88
CA TYR A 394 46.07 -8.27 12.64
C TYR A 394 46.40 -9.73 12.40
N GLN A 395 46.09 -10.21 11.19
CA GLN A 395 46.40 -11.56 10.77
C GLN A 395 47.45 -11.54 9.66
N PRO A 396 48.53 -12.32 9.77
CA PRO A 396 49.60 -12.30 8.78
C PRO A 396 49.18 -13.01 7.49
N ILE A 397 49.49 -12.37 6.36
CA ILE A 397 49.52 -12.95 5.02
C ILE A 397 51.00 -13.24 4.70
N VAL A 398 51.26 -14.49 4.34
CA VAL A 398 52.61 -15.00 4.23
C VAL A 398 52.91 -15.42 2.79
N ASP A 399 54.08 -15.06 2.29
CA ASP A 399 54.60 -15.65 1.04
C ASP A 399 54.96 -17.12 1.27
N ILE A 400 54.32 -18.02 0.55
CA ILE A 400 54.39 -19.47 0.76
C ILE A 400 55.84 -19.99 0.57
N ALA A 401 56.58 -19.46 -0.43
CA ALA A 401 57.91 -19.91 -0.76
C ALA A 401 58.97 -19.48 0.26
N THR A 402 58.88 -18.25 0.73
CA THR A 402 59.88 -17.65 1.68
C THR A 402 59.45 -17.75 3.12
N ARG A 403 58.18 -18.04 3.40
CA ARG A 403 57.54 -18.03 4.71
C ARG A 403 57.65 -16.67 5.43
N ARG A 404 57.84 -15.59 4.69
CA ARG A 404 57.90 -14.23 5.24
C ARG A 404 56.55 -13.55 5.21
N ILE A 405 56.26 -12.78 6.26
CA ILE A 405 55.09 -11.92 6.31
C ILE A 405 55.25 -10.82 5.26
N VAL A 406 54.30 -10.70 4.37
CA VAL A 406 54.26 -9.71 3.29
C VAL A 406 53.15 -8.67 3.50
N CYS A 407 52.06 -9.04 4.19
CA CYS A 407 50.98 -8.18 4.52
C CYS A 407 50.35 -8.60 5.86
N MET A 408 49.68 -7.67 6.53
CA MET A 408 48.86 -7.93 7.71
C MET A 408 47.45 -7.47 7.42
N GLU A 409 46.45 -8.35 7.49
CA GLU A 409 45.05 -7.98 7.37
C GLU A 409 44.56 -7.40 8.69
N ALA A 410 44.00 -6.18 8.64
CA ALA A 410 43.40 -5.50 9.77
C ALA A 410 41.94 -5.95 9.95
N LEU A 411 41.70 -6.61 11.05
CA LEU A 411 40.41 -7.22 11.38
C LEU A 411 39.78 -6.50 12.57
N LEU A 412 38.68 -5.81 12.36
CA LEU A 412 37.97 -5.05 13.39
C LEU A 412 37.48 -5.96 14.51
N ARG A 413 37.59 -5.51 15.74
CA ARG A 413 37.07 -6.14 16.95
C ARG A 413 36.39 -5.10 17.82
N TRP A 414 35.35 -5.49 18.51
CA TRP A 414 34.65 -4.62 19.46
C TRP A 414 34.78 -5.17 20.87
N ARG A 415 35.55 -4.50 21.71
CA ARG A 415 35.70 -4.82 23.13
C ARG A 415 34.59 -4.20 23.94
N HIS A 416 33.45 -4.86 23.94
CA HIS A 416 32.26 -4.38 24.63
C HIS A 416 32.37 -4.57 26.15
N PRO A 417 32.05 -3.55 26.96
CA PRO A 417 32.26 -3.62 28.44
C PRO A 417 31.48 -4.72 29.13
N ALA A 418 30.26 -5.04 28.65
CA ALA A 418 29.41 -6.06 29.25
C ALA A 418 29.44 -7.41 28.51
N ARG A 419 29.77 -7.45 27.19
CA ARG A 419 29.72 -8.65 26.35
C ARG A 419 31.10 -9.25 26.06
N GLY A 420 32.18 -8.60 26.48
CA GLY A 420 33.53 -9.00 26.11
C GLY A 420 33.86 -8.71 24.65
N LEU A 421 34.61 -9.57 24.03
CA LEU A 421 35.02 -9.42 22.61
C LEU A 421 33.88 -9.81 21.66
N VAL A 422 33.28 -8.83 21.00
CA VAL A 422 32.24 -9.02 20.01
C VAL A 422 32.88 -9.11 18.63
N MET A 423 32.52 -10.16 17.88
CA MET A 423 33.09 -10.44 16.55
C MET A 423 32.39 -9.63 15.45
N PRO A 424 33.07 -9.34 14.32
CA PRO A 424 32.55 -8.53 13.21
C PRO A 424 31.20 -9.01 12.68
N ASP A 425 30.99 -10.31 12.54
CA ASP A 425 29.76 -10.90 12.03
C ASP A 425 28.49 -10.49 12.81
N ALA A 426 28.67 -10.13 14.10
CA ALA A 426 27.57 -9.70 14.94
C ALA A 426 27.18 -8.21 14.77
N PHE A 427 28.13 -7.34 14.39
CA PHE A 427 27.88 -5.89 14.39
C PHE A 427 28.14 -5.19 13.04
N ILE A 428 28.94 -5.75 12.14
CA ILE A 428 29.16 -5.14 10.82
C ILE A 428 27.87 -5.04 10.01
N PRO A 429 27.02 -6.10 9.88
CA PRO A 429 25.74 -5.98 9.18
C PRO A 429 24.84 -4.88 9.79
N LEU A 430 24.87 -4.75 11.12
CA LEU A 430 24.13 -3.72 11.84
C LEU A 430 24.69 -2.32 11.56
N ALA A 431 26.02 -2.17 11.51
CA ALA A 431 26.67 -0.91 11.14
C ALA A 431 26.34 -0.50 9.70
N GLU A 432 26.25 -1.46 8.77
CA GLU A 432 25.87 -1.23 7.37
C GLU A 432 24.42 -0.76 7.24
N GLU A 433 23.49 -1.43 7.91
CA GLU A 433 22.05 -1.08 7.89
C GLU A 433 21.78 0.29 8.51
N THR A 434 22.54 0.65 9.57
CA THR A 434 22.35 1.92 10.29
C THR A 434 23.21 3.06 9.75
N GLY A 435 24.09 2.81 8.77
CA GLY A 435 25.04 3.78 8.24
C GLY A 435 26.25 4.06 9.15
N LEU A 436 26.34 3.41 10.32
CA LEU A 436 27.48 3.55 11.24
C LEU A 436 28.78 2.98 10.66
N ILE A 437 28.69 2.19 9.60
CA ILE A 437 29.87 1.63 8.92
C ILE A 437 30.75 2.72 8.29
N GLU A 438 30.22 3.89 7.92
CA GLU A 438 31.00 4.96 7.34
C GLU A 438 32.01 5.57 8.34
N PRO A 439 31.60 6.11 9.52
CA PRO A 439 32.56 6.60 10.51
C PRO A 439 33.46 5.49 11.03
N LEU A 440 32.93 4.29 11.26
CA LEU A 440 33.68 3.15 11.72
C LEU A 440 34.78 2.73 10.71
N GLY A 441 34.44 2.68 9.42
CA GLY A 441 35.40 2.35 8.37
C GLY A 441 36.46 3.44 8.18
N ALA A 442 36.12 4.72 8.35
CA ALA A 442 37.09 5.81 8.36
C ALA A 442 38.09 5.66 9.49
N TRP A 443 37.61 5.31 10.69
CA TRP A 443 38.49 5.02 11.85
C TRP A 443 39.40 3.82 11.58
N VAL A 444 38.84 2.71 11.02
CA VAL A 444 39.62 1.50 10.69
C VAL A 444 40.75 1.83 9.72
N VAL A 445 40.50 2.53 8.63
CA VAL A 445 41.52 2.93 7.65
C VAL A 445 42.60 3.79 8.31
N THR A 446 42.21 4.77 9.12
CA THR A 446 43.11 5.67 9.80
C THR A 446 44.02 4.92 10.79
N GLU A 447 43.42 4.06 11.62
CA GLU A 447 44.17 3.31 12.64
C GLU A 447 45.08 2.24 11.99
N ALA A 448 44.60 1.55 10.94
CA ALA A 448 45.43 0.59 10.21
C ALA A 448 46.65 1.26 9.56
N CYS A 449 46.49 2.42 8.93
CA CYS A 449 47.60 3.18 8.36
C CYS A 449 48.58 3.65 9.46
N ARG A 450 48.07 4.14 10.59
CA ARG A 450 48.87 4.58 11.75
C ARG A 450 49.72 3.45 12.36
N GLN A 451 49.13 2.25 12.48
CA GLN A 451 49.87 1.09 12.98
C GLN A 451 50.92 0.62 11.97
N ALA A 452 50.50 0.47 10.70
CA ALA A 452 51.37 -0.03 9.65
C ALA A 452 52.58 0.91 9.35
N SER A 453 52.46 2.20 9.60
CA SER A 453 53.59 3.16 9.43
C SER A 453 54.79 2.79 10.31
N ARG A 454 54.58 2.08 11.44
CA ARG A 454 55.63 1.66 12.40
C ARG A 454 56.30 0.36 11.99
N TRP A 455 55.69 -0.42 11.06
CA TRP A 455 56.21 -1.73 10.66
C TRP A 455 57.32 -1.61 9.61
N PRO A 456 58.13 -2.65 9.43
CA PRO A 456 59.14 -2.69 8.38
C PRO A 456 58.55 -2.38 7.01
N ALA A 457 59.26 -1.60 6.17
CA ALA A 457 58.77 -1.10 4.88
C ALA A 457 58.32 -2.20 3.91
N ARG A 458 58.75 -3.44 4.10
CA ARG A 458 58.36 -4.62 3.29
C ARG A 458 56.97 -5.17 3.62
N VAL A 459 56.38 -4.76 4.78
CA VAL A 459 55.09 -5.31 5.23
C VAL A 459 53.98 -4.30 4.88
N ALA A 460 52.99 -4.77 4.16
CA ALA A 460 51.79 -4.01 3.83
C ALA A 460 50.71 -4.19 4.91
N VAL A 461 49.66 -3.38 4.86
CA VAL A 461 48.43 -3.57 5.60
C VAL A 461 47.24 -3.69 4.62
N ALA A 462 46.37 -4.67 4.85
CA ALA A 462 45.14 -4.87 4.13
C ALA A 462 43.95 -4.45 5.02
N VAL A 463 42.99 -3.76 4.43
CA VAL A 463 41.81 -3.21 5.12
C VAL A 463 40.56 -3.54 4.31
N ASN A 464 39.62 -4.19 4.96
CA ASN A 464 38.30 -4.51 4.40
C ASN A 464 37.43 -3.26 4.27
N LEU A 465 36.77 -3.11 3.12
CA LEU A 465 35.83 -2.06 2.84
C LEU A 465 34.42 -2.62 2.61
N SER A 466 33.45 -2.03 3.29
CA SER A 466 32.03 -2.34 3.05
C SER A 466 31.52 -1.72 1.73
N PRO A 467 30.66 -2.42 0.97
CA PRO A 467 29.99 -1.85 -0.20
C PRO A 467 29.22 -0.57 0.09
N VAL A 468 28.76 -0.38 1.32
CA VAL A 468 28.02 0.83 1.74
C VAL A 468 28.91 2.07 1.70
N GLN A 469 30.20 1.95 2.02
CA GLN A 469 31.13 3.07 2.03
C GLN A 469 31.39 3.69 0.63
N PHE A 470 31.09 2.96 -0.44
CA PHE A 470 31.21 3.48 -1.80
C PHE A 470 30.10 4.47 -2.16
N ARG A 471 28.95 4.41 -1.48
CA ARG A 471 27.77 5.23 -1.82
C ARG A 471 27.91 6.70 -1.42
N SER A 472 28.69 6.98 -0.37
CA SER A 472 28.84 8.36 0.15
C SER A 472 29.76 9.23 -0.71
N GLY A 473 30.62 8.63 -1.55
CA GLY A 473 31.63 9.32 -2.32
C GLY A 473 32.78 9.92 -1.46
N THR A 474 32.76 9.73 -0.13
CA THR A 474 33.74 10.31 0.79
C THR A 474 35.01 9.45 0.95
N LEU A 475 34.94 8.19 0.58
CA LEU A 475 36.00 7.20 0.78
C LEU A 475 37.39 7.63 0.26
N PRO A 476 37.55 8.22 -0.96
CA PRO A 476 38.84 8.70 -1.42
C PRO A 476 39.44 9.79 -0.53
N ALA A 477 38.62 10.67 0.03
CA ALA A 477 39.07 11.72 0.93
C ALA A 477 39.53 11.16 2.27
N VAL A 478 38.83 10.16 2.80
CA VAL A 478 39.19 9.44 4.04
C VAL A 478 40.55 8.77 3.88
N VAL A 479 40.77 8.03 2.79
CA VAL A 479 42.04 7.34 2.51
C VAL A 479 43.17 8.36 2.35
N ALA A 480 42.95 9.46 1.61
CA ALA A 480 43.95 10.51 1.45
C ALA A 480 44.36 11.15 2.78
N ALA A 481 43.42 11.36 3.71
CA ALA A 481 43.69 11.88 5.03
C ALA A 481 44.52 10.87 5.83
N ALA A 482 44.10 9.60 5.87
CA ALA A 482 44.86 8.56 6.60
C ALA A 482 46.29 8.39 6.10
N LEU A 483 46.51 8.45 4.78
CA LEU A 483 47.88 8.39 4.21
C LEU A 483 48.73 9.60 4.61
N ARG A 484 48.16 10.82 4.56
CA ARG A 484 48.88 12.03 4.97
C ARG A 484 49.24 12.02 6.45
N ASP A 485 48.29 11.67 7.29
CA ASP A 485 48.42 11.76 8.74
C ASP A 485 49.37 10.67 9.31
N SER A 486 49.39 9.48 8.68
CA SER A 486 50.26 8.38 9.06
C SER A 486 51.65 8.44 8.42
N GLY A 487 51.82 9.13 7.29
CA GLY A 487 53.04 9.15 6.50
C GLY A 487 53.41 7.79 5.86
N ILE A 488 52.50 6.82 5.83
CA ILE A 488 52.74 5.51 5.22
C ILE A 488 52.87 5.62 3.71
N ASP A 489 53.79 4.84 3.10
CA ASP A 489 53.82 4.70 1.63
C ASP A 489 52.49 4.12 1.12
N PRO A 490 51.76 4.81 0.25
CA PRO A 490 50.47 4.32 -0.28
C PRO A 490 50.55 2.90 -0.88
N LYS A 491 51.69 2.51 -1.45
CA LYS A 491 51.92 1.16 -1.99
C LYS A 491 51.89 0.05 -0.93
N ARG A 492 51.94 0.41 0.35
CA ARG A 492 51.85 -0.52 1.47
C ARG A 492 50.42 -0.65 2.00
N VAL A 493 49.46 0.11 1.48
CA VAL A 493 48.04 0.00 1.85
C VAL A 493 47.31 -0.75 0.75
N GLU A 494 46.68 -1.83 1.15
CA GLU A 494 45.81 -2.65 0.28
C GLU A 494 44.37 -2.54 0.79
N LEU A 495 43.43 -2.18 -0.09
CA LEU A 495 42.03 -2.05 0.24
C LEU A 495 41.30 -3.25 -0.35
N GLU A 496 40.64 -4.02 0.51
CA GLU A 496 39.95 -5.25 0.15
C GLU A 496 38.47 -4.95 -0.11
N ILE A 497 37.96 -5.39 -1.24
CA ILE A 497 36.55 -5.26 -1.63
C ILE A 497 36.00 -6.63 -2.01
N THR A 498 34.84 -6.96 -1.53
CA THR A 498 34.15 -8.19 -1.92
C THR A 498 33.54 -8.06 -3.30
N GLU A 499 33.25 -9.19 -3.93
CA GLU A 499 32.57 -9.28 -5.23
C GLU A 499 31.19 -8.58 -5.23
N SER A 500 30.57 -8.39 -4.06
CA SER A 500 29.28 -7.72 -3.89
C SER A 500 29.29 -6.21 -4.22
N VAL A 501 30.48 -5.59 -4.31
CA VAL A 501 30.62 -4.21 -4.84
C VAL A 501 30.38 -4.25 -6.35
N ARG A 502 29.14 -3.95 -6.81
CA ARG A 502 28.73 -4.01 -8.21
C ARG A 502 29.46 -2.98 -9.08
N LEU A 503 30.60 -3.35 -9.63
CA LEU A 503 31.44 -2.48 -10.47
C LEU A 503 30.92 -2.32 -11.91
N ALA A 504 30.25 -3.33 -12.44
CA ALA A 504 29.79 -3.32 -13.81
C ALA A 504 28.47 -2.55 -14.02
N GLU A 505 27.68 -2.39 -12.94
CA GLU A 505 26.36 -1.77 -12.99
C GLU A 505 26.37 -0.32 -12.49
N ASP A 506 27.43 0.10 -11.78
CA ASP A 506 27.53 1.44 -11.18
C ASP A 506 28.86 2.11 -11.55
N SER A 507 28.80 3.03 -12.50
CA SER A 507 29.95 3.85 -12.95
C SER A 507 30.59 4.68 -11.82
N SER A 508 29.84 4.98 -10.74
CA SER A 508 30.33 5.74 -9.58
C SER A 508 31.30 4.92 -8.74
N ASN A 509 31.02 3.63 -8.55
CA ASN A 509 31.90 2.72 -7.82
C ASN A 509 33.24 2.54 -8.55
N LEU A 510 33.20 2.39 -9.88
CA LEU A 510 34.42 2.28 -10.68
C LEU A 510 35.25 3.58 -10.62
N ALA A 511 34.60 4.74 -10.69
CA ALA A 511 35.27 6.04 -10.55
C ALA A 511 35.94 6.18 -9.16
N THR A 512 35.26 5.75 -8.09
CA THR A 512 35.81 5.73 -6.74
C THR A 512 37.06 4.85 -6.65
N LEU A 513 37.06 3.65 -7.24
CA LEU A 513 38.23 2.77 -7.26
C LEU A 513 39.40 3.37 -8.03
N HIS A 514 39.14 4.02 -9.17
CA HIS A 514 40.17 4.72 -9.92
C HIS A 514 40.76 5.89 -9.11
N ALA A 515 39.94 6.64 -8.36
CA ALA A 515 40.39 7.72 -7.49
C ALA A 515 41.28 7.19 -6.35
N LEU A 516 40.93 6.07 -5.74
CA LEU A 516 41.73 5.39 -4.71
C LEU A 516 43.08 4.94 -5.28
N ARG A 517 43.05 4.26 -6.43
CA ARG A 517 44.29 3.81 -7.10
C ARG A 517 45.20 4.96 -7.51
N ALA A 518 44.64 6.09 -7.91
CA ALA A 518 45.41 7.29 -8.26
C ALA A 518 46.21 7.85 -7.07
N GLN A 519 45.80 7.55 -5.82
CA GLN A 519 46.53 7.88 -4.60
C GLN A 519 47.71 6.92 -4.34
N GLY A 520 47.83 5.85 -5.14
CA GLY A 520 48.92 4.88 -5.05
C GLY A 520 48.63 3.64 -4.21
N VAL A 521 47.43 3.52 -3.61
CA VAL A 521 47.03 2.32 -2.85
C VAL A 521 46.74 1.15 -3.79
N ARG A 522 46.81 -0.05 -3.26
CA ARG A 522 46.50 -1.29 -3.97
C ARG A 522 45.05 -1.66 -3.70
N ILE A 523 44.40 -2.29 -4.68
CA ILE A 523 43.03 -2.81 -4.52
C ILE A 523 43.09 -4.32 -4.67
N CYS A 524 42.49 -5.01 -3.71
CA CYS A 524 42.34 -6.45 -3.65
C CYS A 524 40.89 -6.85 -3.86
N LEU A 525 40.66 -7.90 -4.63
CA LEU A 525 39.33 -8.52 -4.77
C LEU A 525 39.24 -9.69 -3.79
N ASP A 526 38.30 -9.61 -2.86
CA ASP A 526 38.10 -10.58 -1.79
C ASP A 526 36.90 -11.50 -2.03
N ASP A 527 36.85 -12.65 -1.34
CA ASP A 527 35.79 -13.68 -1.40
C ASP A 527 35.51 -14.20 -2.83
N PHE A 528 36.54 -14.29 -3.69
CA PHE A 528 36.36 -14.64 -5.08
C PHE A 528 35.89 -16.08 -5.27
N GLY A 529 34.79 -16.23 -6.04
CA GLY A 529 34.23 -17.51 -6.44
C GLY A 529 32.97 -17.93 -5.69
N VAL A 530 32.55 -17.19 -4.67
CA VAL A 530 31.32 -17.48 -3.90
C VAL A 530 30.08 -16.82 -4.53
N GLY A 531 30.29 -15.79 -5.36
CA GLY A 531 29.23 -15.02 -6.03
C GLY A 531 29.09 -15.35 -7.53
N TYR A 532 28.24 -14.58 -8.20
CA TYR A 532 28.13 -14.59 -9.66
C TYR A 532 29.29 -13.82 -10.27
N SER A 533 30.48 -14.42 -10.28
CA SER A 533 31.70 -13.82 -10.85
C SER A 533 31.53 -13.58 -12.35
N SER A 534 31.19 -12.37 -12.75
CA SER A 534 31.38 -11.97 -14.13
C SER A 534 32.89 -11.75 -14.36
N LEU A 535 33.54 -12.56 -15.17
CA LEU A 535 34.92 -12.33 -15.63
C LEU A 535 35.14 -10.95 -16.23
N SER A 536 34.06 -10.24 -16.58
CA SER A 536 34.07 -8.84 -16.99
C SER A 536 34.60 -7.91 -15.90
N TYR A 537 34.40 -8.22 -14.62
CA TYR A 537 34.90 -7.46 -13.48
C TYR A 537 36.43 -7.38 -13.46
N LEU A 538 37.09 -8.52 -13.59
CA LEU A 538 38.56 -8.60 -13.60
C LEU A 538 39.18 -7.85 -14.77
N ARG A 539 38.43 -7.68 -15.86
CA ARG A 539 38.85 -6.91 -17.03
C ARG A 539 38.59 -5.41 -16.89
N SER A 540 37.55 -5.03 -16.12
CA SER A 540 37.11 -3.64 -15.98
C SER A 540 38.02 -2.81 -15.08
N PHE A 541 38.72 -3.45 -14.11
CA PHE A 541 39.61 -2.79 -13.18
C PHE A 541 40.87 -3.62 -12.92
N PRO A 542 42.08 -3.02 -12.93
CA PRO A 542 43.33 -3.73 -12.70
C PRO A 542 43.59 -3.93 -11.19
N PHE A 543 42.98 -4.96 -10.64
CA PHE A 543 43.27 -5.43 -9.30
C PHE A 543 44.72 -5.87 -9.14
N LYS A 544 45.27 -5.67 -7.92
CA LYS A 544 46.63 -6.10 -7.61
C LYS A 544 46.66 -7.51 -7.05
N THR A 545 45.67 -7.86 -6.22
CA THR A 545 45.58 -9.11 -5.49
C THR A 545 44.19 -9.70 -5.66
N LEU A 546 44.07 -11.02 -5.66
CA LEU A 546 42.83 -11.77 -5.62
C LEU A 546 42.92 -12.74 -4.44
N LYS A 547 41.95 -12.77 -3.54
CA LYS A 547 41.84 -13.69 -2.42
C LYS A 547 40.87 -14.81 -2.75
N ILE A 548 41.31 -16.05 -2.54
CA ILE A 548 40.48 -17.23 -2.73
C ILE A 548 39.76 -17.52 -1.43
N ASP A 549 38.43 -17.56 -1.48
CA ASP A 549 37.59 -17.80 -0.29
C ASP A 549 37.92 -19.11 0.42
N ARG A 550 37.83 -19.07 1.73
CA ARG A 550 38.14 -20.20 2.63
C ARG A 550 37.33 -21.47 2.33
N SER A 551 36.14 -21.40 1.73
CA SER A 551 35.30 -22.56 1.43
C SER A 551 36.00 -23.51 0.44
N PHE A 552 36.65 -22.95 -0.56
CA PHE A 552 37.41 -23.76 -1.55
C PHE A 552 38.70 -24.32 -0.93
N VAL A 553 39.38 -23.54 -0.10
CA VAL A 553 40.62 -23.95 0.56
C VAL A 553 40.37 -25.06 1.58
N ARG A 554 39.26 -25.01 2.32
CA ARG A 554 38.87 -26.03 3.29
C ARG A 554 38.73 -27.42 2.65
N GLU A 555 38.16 -27.47 1.45
CA GLU A 555 37.86 -28.72 0.75
C GLU A 555 38.94 -29.14 -0.26
N ILE A 556 40.00 -28.35 -0.44
CA ILE A 556 41.00 -28.53 -1.52
C ILE A 556 41.68 -29.90 -1.52
N CYS A 557 41.87 -30.52 -0.35
CA CYS A 557 42.50 -31.84 -0.22
C CYS A 557 41.50 -32.99 -0.37
N THR A 558 40.20 -32.75 -0.25
CA THR A 558 39.16 -33.81 -0.26
C THR A 558 38.27 -33.76 -1.49
N SER A 559 38.15 -32.62 -2.16
CA SER A 559 37.29 -32.39 -3.33
C SER A 559 38.17 -32.10 -4.56
N LYS A 560 38.04 -32.94 -5.60
CA LYS A 560 38.69 -32.68 -6.89
C LYS A 560 38.17 -31.41 -7.56
N ASP A 561 36.89 -31.11 -7.36
CA ASP A 561 36.27 -29.94 -7.94
C ASP A 561 36.80 -28.65 -7.26
N ALA A 562 36.97 -28.65 -5.94
CA ALA A 562 37.57 -27.55 -5.23
C ALA A 562 39.02 -27.30 -5.69
N ALA A 563 39.82 -28.33 -5.82
CA ALA A 563 41.18 -28.23 -6.33
C ALA A 563 41.23 -27.73 -7.80
N ALA A 564 40.32 -28.15 -8.65
CA ALA A 564 40.21 -27.67 -10.03
C ALA A 564 39.80 -26.18 -10.09
N ILE A 565 38.86 -25.73 -9.24
CA ILE A 565 38.46 -24.34 -9.13
C ILE A 565 39.63 -23.47 -8.66
N VAL A 566 40.34 -23.88 -7.60
CA VAL A 566 41.51 -23.15 -7.11
C VAL A 566 42.59 -23.05 -8.19
N SER A 567 42.88 -24.15 -8.92
CA SER A 567 43.82 -24.15 -10.03
C SER A 567 43.43 -23.19 -11.15
N ALA A 568 42.15 -23.16 -11.50
CA ALA A 568 41.62 -22.23 -12.52
C ALA A 568 41.76 -20.76 -12.07
N ILE A 569 41.43 -20.45 -10.79
CA ILE A 569 41.58 -19.12 -10.23
C ILE A 569 43.05 -18.67 -10.24
N VAL A 570 43.98 -19.52 -9.80
CA VAL A 570 45.42 -19.22 -9.80
C VAL A 570 45.93 -18.96 -11.21
N SER A 571 45.52 -19.80 -12.19
CA SER A 571 45.90 -19.63 -13.60
C SER A 571 45.36 -18.30 -14.17
N LEU A 572 44.11 -17.98 -13.90
CA LEU A 572 43.46 -16.74 -14.33
C LEU A 572 44.18 -15.51 -13.77
N ALA A 573 44.39 -15.48 -12.47
CA ALA A 573 45.06 -14.37 -11.79
C ALA A 573 46.51 -14.18 -12.28
N THR A 574 47.22 -15.29 -12.49
CA THR A 574 48.57 -15.25 -13.05
C THR A 574 48.58 -14.65 -14.45
N SER A 575 47.62 -15.03 -15.31
CA SER A 575 47.48 -14.48 -16.67
C SER A 575 47.17 -12.97 -16.68
N LEU A 576 46.54 -12.48 -15.59
CA LEU A 576 46.21 -11.04 -15.41
C LEU A 576 47.30 -10.31 -14.61
N ALA A 577 48.44 -10.91 -14.32
CA ALA A 577 49.54 -10.36 -13.52
C ALA A 577 49.12 -9.92 -12.10
N MET A 578 48.16 -10.63 -11.49
CA MET A 578 47.66 -10.43 -10.13
C MET A 578 48.36 -11.41 -9.16
N ASN A 579 48.53 -10.99 -7.91
CA ASN A 579 48.89 -11.91 -6.83
C ASN A 579 47.64 -12.71 -6.41
N VAL A 580 47.90 -13.93 -5.88
CA VAL A 580 46.85 -14.78 -5.33
C VAL A 580 47.15 -15.07 -3.88
N THR A 581 46.18 -14.85 -3.01
CA THR A 581 46.19 -15.19 -1.57
C THR A 581 45.14 -16.27 -1.32
N ALA A 582 45.51 -17.41 -0.76
CA ALA A 582 44.57 -18.42 -0.30
C ALA A 582 44.22 -18.20 1.17
N GLU A 583 42.91 -18.16 1.47
CA GLU A 583 42.41 -17.94 2.81
C GLU A 583 42.01 -19.23 3.54
N GLY A 584 41.98 -19.17 4.88
CA GLY A 584 41.51 -20.27 5.71
C GLY A 584 42.40 -21.51 5.64
N VAL A 585 43.72 -21.33 5.50
CA VAL A 585 44.66 -22.44 5.55
C VAL A 585 44.84 -22.92 6.99
N GLU A 586 44.38 -24.14 7.28
CA GLU A 586 44.35 -24.73 8.61
C GLU A 586 45.29 -25.96 8.72
N HIS A 587 45.60 -26.61 7.60
CA HIS A 587 46.38 -27.84 7.57
C HIS A 587 47.62 -27.71 6.68
N PRO A 588 48.76 -28.39 7.04
CA PRO A 588 49.96 -28.37 6.22
C PRO A 588 49.78 -28.88 4.82
N GLU A 589 48.92 -29.90 4.63
CA GLU A 589 48.63 -30.51 3.34
C GLU A 589 47.96 -29.51 2.37
N GLN A 590 47.09 -28.63 2.89
CA GLN A 590 46.49 -27.54 2.11
C GLN A 590 47.58 -26.60 1.60
N LEU A 591 48.50 -26.20 2.46
CA LEU A 591 49.60 -25.30 2.10
C LEU A 591 50.50 -25.86 1.03
N GLU A 592 50.85 -27.15 1.13
CA GLU A 592 51.71 -27.82 0.10
C GLU A 592 50.97 -27.95 -1.23
N LEU A 593 49.67 -28.26 -1.21
CA LEU A 593 48.87 -28.33 -2.43
C LEU A 593 48.71 -26.95 -3.09
N LEU A 594 48.42 -25.91 -2.33
CA LEU A 594 48.37 -24.54 -2.81
C LEU A 594 49.68 -24.09 -3.45
N LYS A 595 50.83 -24.47 -2.84
CA LYS A 595 52.15 -24.23 -3.40
C LYS A 595 52.35 -24.95 -4.73
N ALA A 596 51.92 -26.21 -4.81
CA ALA A 596 52.01 -26.99 -6.04
C ALA A 596 51.14 -26.41 -7.18
N LEU A 597 49.99 -25.82 -6.84
CA LEU A 597 49.11 -25.15 -7.77
C LEU A 597 49.60 -23.74 -8.17
N GLY A 598 50.71 -23.26 -7.59
CA GLY A 598 51.32 -21.97 -7.92
C GLY A 598 50.74 -20.78 -7.13
N CYS A 599 49.97 -21.02 -6.08
CA CYS A 599 49.51 -19.96 -5.20
C CYS A 599 50.70 -19.34 -4.46
N ARG A 600 50.77 -18.00 -4.44
CA ARG A 600 51.94 -17.30 -3.93
C ARG A 600 51.83 -16.93 -2.46
N GLN A 601 50.64 -16.62 -1.99
CA GLN A 601 50.41 -16.15 -0.65
C GLN A 601 49.33 -16.96 0.07
N ALA A 602 49.44 -17.09 1.38
CA ALA A 602 48.48 -17.82 2.21
C ALA A 602 48.22 -17.10 3.51
N GLN A 603 47.02 -17.29 4.00
CA GLN A 603 46.49 -16.81 5.29
C GLN A 603 45.66 -17.91 5.94
N GLY A 604 45.75 -18.05 7.26
CA GLY A 604 44.94 -19.02 7.99
C GLY A 604 45.50 -19.36 9.35
N TYR A 605 44.78 -20.15 10.12
CA TYR A 605 45.12 -20.50 11.48
C TYR A 605 46.36 -21.40 11.61
N LEU A 606 46.70 -22.10 10.54
CA LEU A 606 47.98 -22.83 10.47
C LEU A 606 49.17 -21.87 10.64
N LEU A 607 49.05 -20.62 10.17
CA LEU A 607 50.10 -19.62 10.20
C LEU A 607 50.01 -18.76 11.46
N SER A 608 48.89 -18.15 11.72
CA SER A 608 48.58 -17.43 12.95
C SER A 608 47.09 -17.10 13.04
N THR A 609 46.54 -17.10 14.21
CA THR A 609 45.25 -16.43 14.49
C THR A 609 45.43 -14.90 14.46
N PRO A 610 44.34 -14.11 14.25
CA PRO A 610 44.40 -12.65 14.40
C PRO A 610 44.92 -12.23 15.77
N ARG A 611 45.91 -11.34 15.80
CA ARG A 611 46.57 -10.86 17.05
C ARG A 611 46.32 -9.39 17.29
N PRO A 612 46.19 -8.93 18.55
CA PRO A 612 46.17 -7.52 18.90
C PRO A 612 47.40 -6.78 18.38
N ALA A 613 47.27 -5.47 18.14
CA ALA A 613 48.38 -4.63 17.65
C ALA A 613 49.68 -4.74 18.49
N ALA A 614 49.54 -4.90 19.80
CA ALA A 614 50.68 -5.03 20.71
C ALA A 614 51.52 -6.30 20.49
N GLU A 615 50.95 -7.35 19.88
CA GLU A 615 51.63 -8.61 19.62
C GLU A 615 52.25 -8.67 18.20
N VAL A 616 51.89 -7.71 17.32
CA VAL A 616 52.34 -7.69 15.92
C VAL A 616 53.85 -7.50 15.80
N ASP A 617 54.43 -6.59 16.59
CA ASP A 617 55.87 -6.30 16.56
C ASP A 617 56.69 -7.55 16.85
N ALA A 618 56.28 -8.35 17.85
CA ALA A 618 56.90 -9.62 18.17
C ALA A 618 56.83 -10.67 17.03
N LEU A 619 55.72 -10.64 16.25
CA LEU A 619 55.59 -11.49 15.06
C LEU A 619 56.51 -11.04 13.91
N LEU A 620 56.68 -9.72 13.75
CA LEU A 620 57.50 -9.13 12.68
C LEU A 620 59.01 -9.25 12.98
N ASP A 621 59.41 -9.24 14.25
CA ASP A 621 60.80 -9.36 14.68
C ASP A 621 61.36 -10.77 14.66
N GLN A 622 60.48 -11.78 14.58
CA GLN A 622 60.90 -13.21 14.43
C GLN A 622 61.62 -13.50 13.10
N GLY A 623 62.38 -12.63 12.55
CA GLY A 623 63.23 -12.54 11.32
C GLY A 623 63.62 -13.81 10.55
N ARG A 624 63.19 -14.97 11.01
CA ARG A 624 63.20 -16.29 10.33
C ARG A 624 61.76 -16.74 10.22
N GLY A 625 61.27 -16.91 9.02
CA GLY A 625 59.91 -17.25 8.61
C GLY A 625 58.98 -17.85 9.67
N LEU A 626 57.74 -17.45 9.67
CA LEU A 626 56.71 -17.89 10.64
C LEU A 626 56.77 -19.42 10.80
N ARG A 627 56.90 -19.88 12.06
CA ARG A 627 56.78 -21.31 12.37
C ARG A 627 55.30 -21.69 12.24
N LEU A 628 55.03 -22.78 11.50
CA LEU A 628 53.69 -23.36 11.46
C LEU A 628 53.26 -23.70 12.90
N ILE A 629 52.03 -23.37 13.26
CA ILE A 629 51.47 -23.78 14.54
C ILE A 629 51.29 -25.32 14.44
N ALA A 630 52.13 -26.05 15.17
CA ALA A 630 51.99 -27.50 15.23
C ALA A 630 50.83 -27.86 16.15
N GLY A 631 49.77 -28.44 15.58
CA GLY A 631 48.61 -28.97 16.31
C GLY A 631 47.35 -28.23 16.02
N GLY A 632 46.48 -28.83 15.21
CA GLY A 632 45.12 -28.39 15.03
C GLY A 632 44.35 -28.39 16.36
N LEU A 633 43.42 -27.44 16.45
CA LEU A 633 42.38 -27.41 17.49
C LEU A 633 41.36 -28.52 17.23
#